data_cff1fc1df1ffdf8c106bcd5ee07684f7
#
_entry.id   cff1fc1df1ffdf8c106bcd5ee07684f7
#
_cell.length_a   1.000
_cell.length_b   1.000
_cell.length_c   1.000
_cell.angle_alpha   90.00
_cell.angle_beta   90.00
_cell.angle_gamma   90.00
#
_symmetry.space_group_name_H-M   'P 1'
#
loop_
_entity.id
_entity.type
_entity.pdbx_description
1 polymer ?
#
loop_
_entity_poly.entity_id
_entity_poly.type
_entity_poly.pdbx_seq_one_letter_code
_entity_poly.pdbx_strand_id
1 'polypeptide(L)'
;MTQQKKNYVLPIAMMFALFAMISFVTGLTNPLGLIVKEQFQAANWMTQLGNAANFIAYAFMGLPAGMMLKRIGYKKTALTAVAVGFIGVGIQVLSGQMDYQPGELTVFWIYLTGAFVSGFSMCMLNAVVNPLLNTLAGGGKKGNQLIQFGGSLNSISATIVPVLGGYLIGTISQDTRISDANPALFIAMAVSYTHLTLPTT
;
A
#
# COMPACT_ATOMS: atom_id res chain seq x y z
N MET A 1 -6.09 42.69 12.58
CA MET A 1 -6.32 41.24 12.73
C MET A 1 -5.19 40.51 12.01
N THR A 2 -4.20 40.02 12.75
CA THR A 2 -3.07 39.25 12.22
C THR A 2 -3.61 37.90 11.76
N GLN A 3 -3.72 37.67 10.45
CA GLN A 3 -3.97 36.34 9.90
C GLN A 3 -2.81 35.44 10.31
N GLN A 4 -3.04 34.55 11.24
CA GLN A 4 -2.12 33.50 11.61
C GLN A 4 -1.87 32.65 10.37
N LYS A 5 -0.67 32.73 9.81
CA LYS A 5 -0.26 32.01 8.62
C LYS A 5 -0.37 30.51 8.94
N LYS A 6 -1.42 29.84 8.50
CA LYS A 6 -1.59 28.39 8.71
C LYS A 6 -0.38 27.66 8.15
N ASN A 7 0.34 26.96 9.01
CA ASN A 7 1.51 26.21 8.62
C ASN A 7 1.07 24.85 8.04
N TYR A 8 1.11 24.70 6.72
CA TYR A 8 0.72 23.48 6.01
C TYR A 8 1.87 22.48 5.82
N VAL A 9 3.06 22.75 6.37
CA VAL A 9 4.24 21.88 6.19
C VAL A 9 3.98 20.48 6.74
N LEU A 10 3.44 20.38 7.95
CA LEU A 10 3.15 19.07 8.56
C LEU A 10 2.10 18.27 7.78
N PRO A 11 0.93 18.81 7.40
CA PRO A 11 -0.03 18.11 6.56
C PRO A 11 0.56 17.65 5.21
N ILE A 12 1.38 18.47 4.55
CA ILE A 12 2.04 18.10 3.30
C ILE A 12 3.05 16.96 3.51
N ALA A 13 3.86 17.02 4.57
CA ALA A 13 4.79 15.95 4.92
C ALA A 13 4.07 14.62 5.19
N MET A 14 2.92 14.66 5.88
CA MET A 14 2.08 13.47 6.11
C MET A 14 1.55 12.89 4.79
N MET A 15 1.16 13.73 3.83
CA MET A 15 0.71 13.25 2.51
C MET A 15 1.85 12.57 1.74
N PHE A 16 3.06 13.10 1.81
CA PHE A 16 4.23 12.44 1.21
C PHE A 16 4.56 11.12 1.90
N ALA A 17 4.41 11.04 3.21
CA ALA A 17 4.58 9.77 3.93
C ALA A 17 3.52 8.72 3.52
N LEU A 18 2.28 9.14 3.25
CA LEU A 18 1.25 8.25 2.69
C LEU A 18 1.60 7.79 1.27
N PHE A 19 2.16 8.67 0.42
CA PHE A 19 2.67 8.26 -0.88
C PHE A 19 3.77 7.20 -0.76
N ALA A 20 4.73 7.40 0.15
CA ALA A 20 5.79 6.42 0.40
C ALA A 20 5.21 5.08 0.89
N MET A 21 4.18 5.10 1.73
CA MET A 21 3.50 3.90 2.20
C MET A 21 2.80 3.15 1.05
N ILE A 22 2.08 3.86 0.17
CA ILE A 22 1.46 3.27 -1.02
C ILE A 22 2.53 2.57 -1.86
N SER A 23 3.65 3.25 -2.13
CA SER A 23 4.76 2.71 -2.92
C SER A 23 5.42 1.52 -2.27
N PHE A 24 5.56 1.53 -0.95
CA PHE A 24 6.16 0.43 -0.21
C PHE A 24 5.32 -0.83 -0.40
N VAL A 25 4.02 -0.75 -0.15
CA VAL A 25 3.12 -1.91 -0.28
C VAL A 25 3.04 -2.40 -1.73
N THR A 26 2.91 -1.49 -2.71
CA THR A 26 2.88 -1.88 -4.13
C THR A 26 4.22 -2.44 -4.60
N GLY A 27 5.33 -1.90 -4.14
CA GLY A 27 6.68 -2.35 -4.49
C GLY A 27 6.98 -3.77 -3.99
N LEU A 28 6.40 -4.18 -2.87
CA LEU A 28 6.55 -5.56 -2.35
C LEU A 28 5.81 -6.60 -3.19
N THR A 29 4.87 -6.22 -4.04
CA THR A 29 4.10 -7.17 -4.86
C THR A 29 4.99 -7.99 -5.80
N ASN A 30 6.07 -7.42 -6.34
CA ASN A 30 6.99 -8.12 -7.22
C ASN A 30 7.80 -9.22 -6.50
N PRO A 31 8.53 -8.93 -5.41
CA PRO A 31 9.24 -9.99 -4.68
C PRO A 31 8.27 -11.05 -4.11
N LEU A 32 7.09 -10.65 -3.63
CA LEU A 32 6.07 -11.61 -3.19
C LEU A 32 5.56 -12.51 -4.33
N GLY A 33 5.41 -11.98 -5.54
CA GLY A 33 5.06 -12.77 -6.72
C GLY A 33 6.12 -13.84 -7.05
N LEU A 34 7.41 -13.53 -6.88
CA LEU A 34 8.50 -14.51 -7.05
C LEU A 34 8.46 -15.59 -5.97
N ILE A 35 8.22 -15.24 -4.71
CA ILE A 35 8.05 -16.22 -3.64
C ILE A 35 6.88 -17.16 -3.93
N VAL A 36 5.74 -16.61 -4.34
CA VAL A 36 4.56 -17.40 -4.73
C VAL A 36 4.91 -18.40 -5.83
N LYS A 37 5.71 -17.98 -6.82
CA LYS A 37 6.16 -18.88 -7.90
C LYS A 37 6.95 -20.05 -7.34
N GLU A 38 7.94 -19.79 -6.53
CA GLU A 38 8.84 -20.83 -6.01
C GLU A 38 8.13 -21.71 -4.98
N GLN A 39 7.43 -21.12 -4.02
CA GLN A 39 6.75 -21.85 -2.96
C GLN A 39 5.65 -22.80 -3.48
N PHE A 40 4.82 -22.34 -4.42
CA PHE A 40 3.68 -23.10 -4.93
C PHE A 40 3.96 -23.77 -6.27
N GLN A 41 5.19 -23.68 -6.80
CA GLN A 41 5.53 -24.11 -8.16
C GLN A 41 4.52 -23.56 -9.19
N ALA A 42 4.11 -22.31 -8.98
CA ALA A 42 3.03 -21.68 -9.69
C ALA A 42 3.44 -21.32 -11.12
N ALA A 43 2.49 -21.40 -12.05
CA ALA A 43 2.71 -20.95 -13.43
C ALA A 43 3.06 -19.44 -13.45
N ASN A 44 3.85 -19.01 -14.44
CA ASN A 44 4.33 -17.62 -14.53
C ASN A 44 3.20 -16.58 -14.49
N TRP A 45 2.03 -16.88 -15.04
CA TRP A 45 0.88 -15.97 -14.98
C TRP A 45 0.31 -15.80 -13.56
N MET A 46 0.42 -16.81 -12.70
CA MET A 46 -0.05 -16.78 -11.31
C MET A 46 0.80 -15.81 -10.45
N THR A 47 2.07 -15.61 -10.78
CA THR A 47 2.95 -14.67 -10.07
C THR A 47 2.42 -13.22 -10.14
N GLN A 48 1.67 -12.90 -11.20
CA GLN A 48 1.11 -11.57 -11.41
C GLN A 48 -0.29 -11.40 -10.81
N LEU A 49 -0.89 -12.48 -10.26
CA LEU A 49 -2.23 -12.39 -9.69
C LEU A 49 -2.30 -11.47 -8.46
N GLY A 50 -1.25 -11.39 -7.65
CA GLY A 50 -1.17 -10.43 -6.55
C GLY A 50 -1.26 -8.99 -7.05
N ASN A 51 -0.54 -8.67 -8.11
CA ASN A 51 -0.58 -7.36 -8.77
C ASN A 51 -1.96 -7.12 -9.44
N ALA A 52 -2.47 -8.12 -10.15
CA ALA A 52 -3.80 -8.05 -10.77
C ALA A 52 -4.91 -7.83 -9.71
N ALA A 53 -4.83 -8.51 -8.57
CA ALA A 53 -5.78 -8.34 -7.46
C ALA A 53 -5.83 -6.89 -6.98
N ASN A 54 -4.66 -6.23 -6.85
CA ASN A 54 -4.60 -4.81 -6.51
C ASN A 54 -5.33 -3.93 -7.54
N PHE A 55 -5.07 -4.12 -8.84
CA PHE A 55 -5.72 -3.32 -9.90
C PHE A 55 -7.22 -3.60 -10.01
N ILE A 56 -7.64 -4.86 -9.82
CA ILE A 56 -9.07 -5.20 -9.76
C ILE A 56 -9.72 -4.48 -8.57
N ALA A 57 -9.06 -4.45 -7.40
CA ALA A 57 -9.53 -3.71 -6.24
C ALA A 57 -9.74 -2.21 -6.54
N TYR A 58 -8.86 -1.59 -7.35
CA TYR A 58 -9.05 -0.20 -7.81
C TYR A 58 -10.32 -0.03 -8.63
N ALA A 59 -10.64 -0.96 -9.51
CA ALA A 59 -11.86 -0.90 -10.33
C ALA A 59 -13.12 -0.89 -9.45
N PHE A 60 -13.14 -1.71 -8.39
CA PHE A 60 -14.27 -1.77 -7.46
C PHE A 60 -14.32 -0.59 -6.49
N MET A 61 -13.17 -0.15 -5.97
CA MET A 61 -13.10 0.83 -4.90
C MET A 61 -13.06 2.29 -5.39
N GLY A 62 -12.81 2.55 -6.66
CA GLY A 62 -12.66 3.90 -7.20
C GLY A 62 -13.89 4.79 -6.94
N LEU A 63 -15.09 4.32 -7.25
CA LEU A 63 -16.33 5.05 -6.98
C LEU A 63 -16.67 5.13 -5.48
N PRO A 64 -16.63 4.02 -4.69
CA PRO A 64 -16.84 4.08 -3.24
C PRO A 64 -15.88 5.01 -2.52
N ALA A 65 -14.59 5.02 -2.87
CA ALA A 65 -13.59 5.90 -2.27
C ALA A 65 -13.95 7.38 -2.47
N GLY A 66 -14.36 7.77 -3.68
CA GLY A 66 -14.83 9.12 -3.97
C GLY A 66 -16.10 9.49 -3.19
N MET A 67 -17.03 8.55 -3.02
CA MET A 67 -18.24 8.77 -2.21
C MET A 67 -17.91 8.89 -0.72
N MET A 68 -16.99 8.07 -0.20
CA MET A 68 -16.50 8.16 1.17
C MET A 68 -15.86 9.53 1.42
N LEU A 69 -14.99 9.99 0.50
CA LEU A 69 -14.34 11.29 0.61
C LEU A 69 -15.36 12.43 0.73
N LYS A 70 -16.45 12.38 -0.05
CA LYS A 70 -17.52 13.38 0.02
C LYS A 70 -18.33 13.29 1.32
N ARG A 71 -18.58 12.09 1.84
CA ARG A 71 -19.46 11.88 3.02
C ARG A 71 -18.76 12.08 4.35
N ILE A 72 -17.54 11.54 4.50
CA ILE A 72 -16.84 11.50 5.79
C ILE A 72 -15.55 12.35 5.80
N GLY A 73 -15.18 12.94 4.65
CA GLY A 73 -14.05 13.84 4.51
C GLY A 73 -12.69 13.14 4.45
N TYR A 74 -11.63 13.93 4.20
CA TYR A 74 -10.27 13.44 3.97
C TYR A 74 -9.71 12.61 5.12
N LYS A 75 -9.81 13.13 6.36
CA LYS A 75 -9.24 12.50 7.55
C LYS A 75 -9.81 11.11 7.80
N LYS A 76 -11.13 10.99 7.86
CA LYS A 76 -11.79 9.70 8.15
C LYS A 76 -11.58 8.70 7.00
N THR A 77 -11.59 9.16 5.75
CA THR A 77 -11.32 8.30 4.60
C THR A 77 -9.88 7.77 4.62
N ALA A 78 -8.90 8.62 4.95
CA ALA A 78 -7.50 8.20 5.10
C ALA A 78 -7.33 7.18 6.24
N LEU A 79 -7.92 7.43 7.41
CA LEU A 79 -7.86 6.50 8.54
C LEU A 79 -8.50 5.15 8.19
N THR A 80 -9.66 5.15 7.53
CA THR A 80 -10.31 3.91 7.06
C THR A 80 -9.41 3.19 6.05
N ALA A 81 -8.81 3.92 5.13
CA ALA A 81 -7.91 3.34 4.14
C ALA A 81 -6.72 2.65 4.79
N VAL A 82 -6.06 3.31 5.76
CA VAL A 82 -4.92 2.74 6.48
C VAL A 82 -5.34 1.51 7.30
N ALA A 83 -6.50 1.56 7.96
CA ALA A 83 -7.04 0.41 8.70
C ALA A 83 -7.32 -0.80 7.77
N VAL A 84 -7.91 -0.56 6.60
CA VAL A 84 -8.13 -1.60 5.58
C VAL A 84 -6.80 -2.16 5.07
N GLY A 85 -5.81 -1.30 4.85
CA GLY A 85 -4.47 -1.73 4.44
C GLY A 85 -3.77 -2.59 5.50
N PHE A 86 -3.89 -2.20 6.76
CA PHE A 86 -3.37 -2.99 7.89
C PHE A 86 -3.98 -4.39 7.93
N ILE A 87 -5.31 -4.50 7.74
CA ILE A 87 -6.02 -5.78 7.66
C ILE A 87 -5.53 -6.58 6.45
N GLY A 88 -5.42 -5.97 5.27
CA GLY A 88 -4.96 -6.65 4.05
C GLY A 88 -3.56 -7.22 4.18
N VAL A 89 -2.60 -6.44 4.69
CA VAL A 89 -1.24 -6.91 4.97
C VAL A 89 -1.25 -7.98 6.08
N GLY A 90 -2.07 -7.82 7.11
CA GLY A 90 -2.25 -8.81 8.15
C GLY A 90 -2.71 -10.18 7.62
N ILE A 91 -3.64 -10.20 6.66
CA ILE A 91 -4.07 -11.44 5.99
C ILE A 91 -2.89 -12.08 5.23
N GLN A 92 -2.06 -11.26 4.55
CA GLN A 92 -0.86 -11.76 3.87
C GLN A 92 0.15 -12.37 4.85
N VAL A 93 0.38 -11.74 5.99
CA VAL A 93 1.23 -12.29 7.07
C VAL A 93 0.67 -13.62 7.59
N LEU A 94 -0.63 -13.66 7.86
CA LEU A 94 -1.29 -14.89 8.32
C LEU A 94 -1.17 -16.03 7.30
N SER A 95 -1.32 -15.75 6.02
CA SER A 95 -1.13 -16.75 4.97
C SER A 95 0.28 -17.34 4.97
N GLY A 96 1.29 -16.53 5.30
CA GLY A 96 2.68 -16.99 5.41
C GLY A 96 2.96 -17.87 6.63
N GLN A 97 2.09 -17.85 7.65
CA GLN A 97 2.22 -18.65 8.87
C GLN A 97 1.46 -19.98 8.82
N MET A 98 0.64 -20.19 7.78
CA MET A 98 -0.14 -21.41 7.63
C MET A 98 0.72 -22.55 7.08
N ASP A 99 0.49 -23.76 7.60
CA ASP A 99 1.07 -24.95 7.03
C ASP A 99 0.52 -25.19 5.61
N TYR A 100 1.41 -25.58 4.74
CA TYR A 100 1.11 -25.75 3.33
C TYR A 100 1.56 -27.14 2.88
N GLN A 101 0.69 -27.81 2.11
CA GLN A 101 1.00 -29.08 1.45
C GLN A 101 1.34 -28.80 -0.02
N PRO A 102 2.35 -29.47 -0.60
CA PRO A 102 2.67 -29.32 -2.03
C PRO A 102 1.44 -29.59 -2.90
N GLY A 103 1.11 -28.63 -3.78
CA GLY A 103 -0.07 -28.69 -4.64
C GLY A 103 -1.36 -28.12 -4.05
N GLU A 104 -1.37 -27.71 -2.78
CA GLU A 104 -2.51 -27.05 -2.17
C GLU A 104 -2.45 -25.52 -2.40
N LEU A 105 -3.48 -24.97 -3.02
CA LEU A 105 -3.56 -23.55 -3.34
C LEU A 105 -4.33 -22.71 -2.29
N THR A 106 -4.75 -23.29 -1.19
CA THR A 106 -5.55 -22.61 -0.16
C THR A 106 -4.80 -21.40 0.41
N VAL A 107 -3.54 -21.56 0.79
CA VAL A 107 -2.68 -20.50 1.31
C VAL A 107 -2.47 -19.40 0.26
N PHE A 108 -2.32 -19.76 -0.99
CA PHE A 108 -2.20 -18.82 -2.11
C PHE A 108 -3.46 -17.96 -2.27
N TRP A 109 -4.67 -18.55 -2.18
CA TRP A 109 -5.91 -17.80 -2.26
C TRP A 109 -6.12 -16.86 -1.07
N ILE A 110 -5.68 -17.25 0.13
CA ILE A 110 -5.68 -16.40 1.31
C ILE A 110 -4.74 -15.19 1.09
N TYR A 111 -3.53 -15.44 0.59
CA TYR A 111 -2.59 -14.38 0.20
C TYR A 111 -3.21 -13.40 -0.81
N LEU A 112 -3.85 -13.91 -1.87
CA LEU A 112 -4.52 -13.08 -2.89
C LEU A 112 -5.66 -12.25 -2.29
N THR A 113 -6.42 -12.81 -1.35
CA THR A 113 -7.46 -12.06 -0.63
C THR A 113 -6.84 -10.89 0.14
N GLY A 114 -5.71 -11.11 0.82
CA GLY A 114 -4.96 -10.04 1.47
C GLY A 114 -4.46 -8.96 0.50
N ALA A 115 -3.94 -9.36 -0.66
CA ALA A 115 -3.51 -8.44 -1.72
C ALA A 115 -4.69 -7.61 -2.26
N PHE A 116 -5.84 -8.22 -2.48
CA PHE A 116 -7.05 -7.55 -2.93
C PHE A 116 -7.55 -6.51 -1.90
N VAL A 117 -7.58 -6.87 -0.62
CA VAL A 117 -7.96 -5.95 0.47
C VAL A 117 -6.95 -4.80 0.59
N SER A 118 -5.66 -5.07 0.45
CA SER A 118 -4.61 -4.02 0.40
C SER A 118 -4.82 -3.07 -0.78
N GLY A 119 -5.27 -3.58 -1.93
CA GLY A 119 -5.61 -2.77 -3.10
C GLY A 119 -6.74 -1.76 -2.83
N PHE A 120 -7.75 -2.10 -2.03
CA PHE A 120 -8.77 -1.15 -1.59
C PHE A 120 -8.19 0.01 -0.82
N SER A 121 -7.28 -0.28 0.13
CA SER A 121 -6.57 0.74 0.89
C SER A 121 -5.82 1.71 -0.03
N MET A 122 -5.06 1.17 -0.96
CA MET A 122 -4.26 1.99 -1.88
C MET A 122 -5.12 2.89 -2.75
N CYS A 123 -6.26 2.38 -3.25
CA CYS A 123 -7.22 3.17 -4.01
C CYS A 123 -7.78 4.32 -3.18
N MET A 124 -8.21 4.05 -1.95
CA MET A 124 -8.73 5.07 -1.04
C MET A 124 -7.67 6.12 -0.69
N LEU A 125 -6.42 5.71 -0.42
CA LEU A 125 -5.33 6.63 -0.12
C LEU A 125 -5.03 7.55 -1.31
N ASN A 126 -4.97 7.02 -2.53
CA ASN A 126 -4.79 7.83 -3.72
C ASN A 126 -5.93 8.83 -3.93
N ALA A 127 -7.16 8.43 -3.65
CA ALA A 127 -8.32 9.31 -3.70
C ALA A 127 -8.27 10.46 -2.67
N VAL A 128 -7.57 10.25 -1.55
CA VAL A 128 -7.38 11.27 -0.50
C VAL A 128 -6.18 12.16 -0.80
N VAL A 129 -5.01 11.55 -1.06
CA VAL A 129 -3.71 12.26 -1.05
C VAL A 129 -3.61 13.27 -2.19
N ASN A 130 -4.02 12.89 -3.40
CA ASN A 130 -3.91 13.76 -4.57
C ASN A 130 -4.76 15.06 -4.44
N PRO A 131 -6.08 15.00 -4.17
CA PRO A 131 -6.87 16.21 -4.03
C PRO A 131 -6.49 17.03 -2.80
N LEU A 132 -6.08 16.37 -1.70
CA LEU A 132 -5.69 17.07 -0.48
C LEU A 132 -4.40 17.87 -0.68
N LEU A 133 -3.38 17.30 -1.33
CA LEU A 133 -2.16 18.04 -1.70
C LEU A 133 -2.48 19.24 -2.58
N ASN A 134 -3.36 19.08 -3.56
CA ASN A 134 -3.78 20.19 -4.40
C ASN A 134 -4.42 21.32 -3.58
N THR A 135 -5.31 20.96 -2.66
CA THR A 135 -6.01 21.92 -1.80
C THR A 135 -5.06 22.62 -0.83
N LEU A 136 -4.15 21.89 -0.19
CA LEU A 136 -3.16 22.43 0.75
C LEU A 136 -2.18 23.39 0.11
N ALA A 137 -1.87 23.19 -1.18
CA ALA A 137 -1.02 24.09 -1.96
C ALA A 137 -1.75 25.35 -2.47
N GLY A 138 -3.05 25.47 -2.26
CA GLY A 138 -3.89 26.55 -2.77
C GLY A 138 -4.36 26.37 -4.22
N GLY A 139 -4.27 25.15 -4.75
CA GLY A 139 -4.73 24.79 -6.08
C GLY A 139 -3.80 25.24 -7.22
N GLY A 140 -4.28 25.10 -8.46
CA GLY A 140 -3.61 25.58 -9.66
C GLY A 140 -2.21 24.99 -9.89
N LYS A 141 -1.28 25.80 -10.38
CA LYS A 141 0.08 25.36 -10.75
C LYS A 141 0.86 24.78 -9.56
N LYS A 142 0.76 25.39 -8.38
CA LYS A 142 1.45 24.92 -7.16
C LYS A 142 0.90 23.58 -6.68
N GLY A 143 -0.42 23.40 -6.72
CA GLY A 143 -1.04 22.12 -6.39
C GLY A 143 -0.58 20.99 -7.30
N ASN A 144 -0.57 21.25 -8.61
CA ASN A 144 -0.06 20.28 -9.59
C ASN A 144 1.42 19.97 -9.39
N GLN A 145 2.26 20.95 -9.05
CA GLN A 145 3.68 20.72 -8.75
C GLN A 145 3.87 19.79 -7.54
N LEU A 146 3.09 19.97 -6.46
CA LEU A 146 3.19 19.09 -5.29
C LEU A 146 2.72 17.67 -5.59
N ILE A 147 1.65 17.49 -6.37
CA ILE A 147 1.19 16.18 -6.82
C ILE A 147 2.27 15.49 -7.67
N GLN A 148 2.87 16.22 -8.61
CA GLN A 148 3.96 15.71 -9.45
C GLN A 148 5.18 15.32 -8.63
N PHE A 149 5.56 16.12 -7.64
CA PHE A 149 6.65 15.80 -6.71
C PHE A 149 6.33 14.53 -5.90
N GLY A 150 5.10 14.41 -5.38
CA GLY A 150 4.64 13.20 -4.70
C GLY A 150 4.69 11.96 -5.60
N GLY A 151 4.25 12.11 -6.86
CA GLY A 151 4.35 11.06 -7.88
C GLY A 151 5.80 10.65 -8.17
N SER A 152 6.73 11.61 -8.21
CA SER A 152 8.16 11.32 -8.37
C SER A 152 8.73 10.55 -7.18
N LEU A 153 8.38 10.94 -5.95
CA LEU A 153 8.75 10.21 -4.74
C LEU A 153 8.17 8.78 -4.75
N ASN A 154 6.92 8.63 -5.19
CA ASN A 154 6.29 7.33 -5.36
C ASN A 154 7.08 6.45 -6.34
N SER A 155 7.52 6.99 -7.48
CA SER A 155 8.29 6.25 -8.48
C SER A 155 9.68 5.85 -7.96
N ILE A 156 10.37 6.74 -7.25
CA ILE A 156 11.66 6.45 -6.60
C ILE A 156 11.48 5.32 -5.58
N SER A 157 10.47 5.43 -4.72
CA SER A 157 10.17 4.39 -3.73
C SER A 157 9.83 3.06 -4.40
N ALA A 158 9.03 3.06 -5.47
CA ALA A 158 8.69 1.86 -6.22
C ALA A 158 9.91 1.17 -6.85
N THR A 159 10.99 1.90 -7.10
CA THR A 159 12.27 1.36 -7.58
C THR A 159 13.11 0.80 -6.42
N ILE A 160 13.14 1.49 -5.28
CA ILE A 160 13.95 1.10 -4.12
C ILE A 160 13.32 -0.09 -3.38
N VAL A 161 12.00 -0.13 -3.26
CA VAL A 161 11.30 -1.14 -2.43
C VAL A 161 11.53 -2.57 -2.89
N PRO A 162 11.51 -2.95 -4.19
CA PRO A 162 11.85 -4.30 -4.62
C PRO A 162 13.28 -4.70 -4.26
N VAL A 163 14.24 -3.74 -4.33
CA VAL A 163 15.63 -3.98 -3.94
C VAL A 163 15.73 -4.20 -2.43
N LEU A 164 15.07 -3.36 -1.64
CA LEU A 164 15.00 -3.52 -0.19
C LEU A 164 14.28 -4.82 0.19
N GLY A 165 13.17 -5.15 -0.49
CA GLY A 165 12.46 -6.41 -0.31
C GLY A 165 13.35 -7.62 -0.60
N GLY A 166 14.10 -7.59 -1.68
CA GLY A 166 15.09 -8.62 -2.01
C GLY A 166 16.19 -8.74 -0.96
N TYR A 167 16.65 -7.62 -0.39
CA TYR A 167 17.64 -7.64 0.70
C TYR A 167 17.07 -8.24 2.00
N LEU A 168 15.81 -7.90 2.35
CA LEU A 168 15.15 -8.38 3.57
C LEU A 168 14.75 -9.85 3.48
N ILE A 169 14.39 -10.32 2.30
CA ILE A 169 13.95 -11.70 2.05
C ILE A 169 15.16 -12.61 1.79
N GLY A 170 16.24 -12.04 1.22
CA GLY A 170 17.41 -12.80 0.79
C GLY A 170 17.24 -13.42 -0.60
N THR A 171 18.01 -14.47 -0.88
CA THR A 171 17.97 -15.18 -2.16
C THR A 171 16.70 -16.04 -2.23
N ILE A 172 15.80 -15.71 -3.16
CA ILE A 172 14.57 -16.48 -3.38
C ILE A 172 14.92 -17.81 -4.05
N SER A 173 14.55 -18.91 -3.40
CA SER A 173 14.76 -20.29 -3.83
C SER A 173 13.46 -21.09 -3.65
N GLN A 174 13.48 -22.38 -4.03
CA GLN A 174 12.34 -23.28 -3.86
C GLN A 174 11.93 -23.48 -2.38
N ASP A 175 12.84 -23.23 -1.45
CA ASP A 175 12.57 -23.31 -0.01
C ASP A 175 12.02 -22.00 0.57
N THR A 176 12.04 -20.90 -0.21
CA THR A 176 11.57 -19.59 0.25
C THR A 176 10.04 -19.59 0.36
N ARG A 177 9.53 -19.12 1.49
CA ARG A 177 8.10 -19.06 1.81
C ARG A 177 7.61 -17.62 1.96
N ILE A 178 6.31 -17.42 1.90
CA ILE A 178 5.68 -16.11 2.19
C ILE A 178 6.09 -15.62 3.58
N SER A 179 6.30 -16.51 4.56
CA SER A 179 6.79 -16.16 5.89
C SER A 179 8.14 -15.45 5.89
N ASP A 180 9.00 -15.69 4.91
CA ASP A 180 10.32 -15.05 4.81
C ASP A 180 10.17 -13.56 4.41
N ALA A 181 9.04 -13.18 3.85
CA ALA A 181 8.68 -11.79 3.60
C ALA A 181 8.09 -11.07 4.84
N ASN A 182 7.85 -11.77 5.96
CA ASN A 182 7.28 -11.18 7.17
C ASN A 182 8.04 -9.93 7.66
N PRO A 183 9.39 -9.85 7.65
CA PRO A 183 10.07 -8.62 8.04
C PRO A 183 9.63 -7.40 7.22
N ALA A 184 9.49 -7.56 5.90
CA ALA A 184 9.01 -6.49 5.02
C ALA A 184 7.53 -6.17 5.25
N LEU A 185 6.69 -7.19 5.45
CA LEU A 185 5.27 -7.03 5.75
C LEU A 185 5.04 -6.38 7.12
N PHE A 186 5.85 -6.72 8.14
CA PHE A 186 5.79 -6.07 9.45
C PHE A 186 6.21 -4.60 9.39
N ILE A 187 7.17 -4.23 8.55
CA ILE A 187 7.49 -2.82 8.30
C ILE A 187 6.27 -2.11 7.71
N ALA A 188 5.58 -2.70 6.73
CA ALA A 188 4.35 -2.14 6.16
C ALA A 188 3.25 -1.98 7.21
N MET A 189 3.07 -2.96 8.09
CA MET A 189 2.12 -2.89 9.21
C MET A 189 2.51 -1.82 10.23
N ALA A 190 3.78 -1.73 10.62
CA ALA A 190 4.26 -0.73 11.56
C ALA A 190 4.06 0.69 11.03
N VAL A 191 4.38 0.93 9.76
CA VAL A 191 4.12 2.22 9.10
C VAL A 191 2.63 2.52 9.07
N SER A 192 1.79 1.55 8.73
CA SER A 192 0.33 1.70 8.77
C SER A 192 -0.17 2.04 10.18
N TYR A 193 0.32 1.34 11.20
CA TYR A 193 -0.03 1.58 12.60
C TYR A 193 0.36 3.00 13.07
N THR A 194 1.56 3.46 12.73
CA THR A 194 1.99 4.83 13.09
C THR A 194 1.07 5.90 12.48
N HIS A 195 0.61 5.70 11.23
CA HIS A 195 -0.34 6.61 10.60
C HIS A 195 -1.75 6.56 11.22
N LEU A 196 -2.16 5.43 11.79
CA LEU A 196 -3.42 5.32 12.54
C LEU A 196 -3.37 6.07 13.87
N THR A 197 -2.21 6.08 14.53
CA THR A 197 -2.04 6.63 15.89
C THR A 197 -1.61 8.09 15.90
N LEU A 198 -1.00 8.60 14.84
CA LEU A 198 -0.63 10.02 14.74
C LEU A 198 -1.89 10.88 14.71
N PRO A 199 -1.96 11.94 15.55
CA PRO A 199 -3.07 12.89 15.52
C PRO A 199 -3.05 13.61 14.17
N THR A 200 -3.93 13.18 13.26
CA THR A 200 -4.21 13.92 12.05
C THR A 200 -5.05 15.14 12.42
N THR A 201 -4.41 16.20 12.85
CA THR A 201 -5.02 17.51 13.12
C THR A 201 -5.53 18.17 11.88
#